data_28b44349c3bf0ca1b1827f99fc08dcdb
#
_entry.id   28b44349c3bf0ca1b1827f99fc08dcdb
#
_cell.length_a   1.000
_cell.length_b   1.000
_cell.length_c   1.000
_cell.angle_alpha   90.00
_cell.angle_beta   90.00
_cell.angle_gamma   90.00
#
_symmetry.space_group_name_H-M   'P 1'
#
loop_
_entity.id
_entity.type
_entity.pdbx_description
1 polymer ?
#
loop_
_entity_poly.entity_id
_entity_poly.type
_entity_poly.pdbx_seq_one_letter_code
_entity_poly.pdbx_strand_id
1 'polypeptide(L)'
;MCIRDRNDVEVHAIHGVSNDEFFKHLNSVLDTKPDITMDDGADLVTLLLTDRSDIPVMGSMEETTTGVIRLKSMEKNNKLRFPVVAVNDSDTKHLFDNRFGTGQSAMDGVVRATDLLIAGLDVVVIGFGDCGKGVAERAYGMGAKVTVVEPNSVRALEALMHGYEVKSSVNAAKIADVIVSVTGNMHALDKKHFDVMKDGVVLANAGHFDVEINLEALKQDSAEVHRVRDHVESYLYDGKEILVLAEGRLVNLAAATGHPASVMDMSFANQALAAEWIKDNHEDLEPKVYTLPNEVDLKIAATKLGLMGGELEILTKEQIEYLDSWEHGTS
;
A
#
# COMPACT_ATOMS: atom_id res chain seq x y z
N MET A 1 -6.73 -9.55 -16.85
CA MET A 1 -7.71 -10.62 -17.13
C MET A 1 -7.18 -11.61 -18.12
N CYS A 2 -6.75 -11.23 -19.31
CA CYS A 2 -6.38 -12.17 -20.38
C CYS A 2 -5.32 -13.25 -20.05
N ILE A 3 -4.43 -13.04 -19.07
CA ILE A 3 -3.42 -14.06 -18.71
C ILE A 3 -4.04 -15.17 -17.87
N ARG A 4 -4.97 -14.84 -16.97
CA ARG A 4 -5.66 -15.82 -16.12
C ARG A 4 -6.59 -16.70 -16.94
N ASP A 5 -7.40 -16.09 -17.81
CA ASP A 5 -8.30 -16.81 -18.72
C ASP A 5 -7.56 -17.79 -19.65
N ARG A 6 -6.29 -17.46 -20.02
CA ARG A 6 -5.44 -18.33 -20.85
C ARG A 6 -4.83 -19.51 -20.12
N ASN A 7 -4.87 -19.52 -18.77
CA ASN A 7 -4.28 -20.58 -17.95
C ASN A 7 -5.33 -21.38 -17.16
N ASP A 8 -6.58 -21.34 -17.60
CA ASP A 8 -7.72 -22.05 -16.98
C ASP A 8 -7.90 -21.72 -15.49
N VAL A 9 -7.57 -20.49 -15.08
CA VAL A 9 -7.78 -19.99 -13.72
C VAL A 9 -9.16 -19.36 -13.65
N GLU A 10 -10.01 -19.87 -12.76
CA GLU A 10 -11.35 -19.31 -12.52
C GLU A 10 -11.23 -17.88 -11.94
N VAL A 11 -11.95 -16.93 -12.52
CA VAL A 11 -11.89 -15.52 -12.17
C VAL A 11 -13.25 -15.00 -11.74
N HIS A 12 -13.35 -14.58 -10.48
CA HIS A 12 -14.53 -13.96 -9.89
C HIS A 12 -14.25 -12.48 -9.59
N ALA A 13 -14.02 -11.67 -10.61
CA ALA A 13 -13.72 -10.24 -10.45
C ALA A 13 -14.13 -9.43 -11.68
N ILE A 14 -14.84 -8.34 -11.44
CA ILE A 14 -15.21 -7.34 -12.44
C ILE A 14 -14.77 -5.98 -11.92
N HIS A 15 -14.08 -5.19 -12.74
CA HIS A 15 -13.64 -3.85 -12.37
C HIS A 15 -14.82 -2.88 -12.22
N GLY A 16 -14.84 -2.08 -11.16
CA GLY A 16 -15.81 -1.01 -10.94
C GLY A 16 -17.18 -1.48 -10.43
N VAL A 17 -17.28 -2.68 -9.87
CA VAL A 17 -18.51 -3.17 -9.23
C VAL A 17 -18.83 -2.44 -7.94
N SER A 18 -20.09 -2.52 -7.50
CA SER A 18 -20.55 -2.07 -6.19
C SER A 18 -19.96 -2.93 -5.05
N ASN A 19 -19.98 -2.42 -3.82
CA ASN A 19 -19.53 -3.20 -2.65
C ASN A 19 -20.30 -4.51 -2.50
N ASP A 20 -21.62 -4.51 -2.75
CA ASP A 20 -22.43 -5.72 -2.69
C ASP A 20 -21.99 -6.78 -3.71
N GLU A 21 -21.61 -6.36 -4.91
CA GLU A 21 -21.09 -7.25 -5.95
C GLU A 21 -19.65 -7.71 -5.62
N PHE A 22 -18.83 -6.84 -5.05
CA PHE A 22 -17.51 -7.20 -4.55
C PHE A 22 -17.59 -8.34 -3.52
N PHE A 23 -18.46 -8.23 -2.52
CA PHE A 23 -18.67 -9.30 -1.54
C PHE A 23 -19.28 -10.58 -2.13
N LYS A 24 -20.08 -10.50 -3.19
CA LYS A 24 -20.50 -11.68 -3.95
C LYS A 24 -19.32 -12.39 -4.63
N HIS A 25 -18.39 -11.61 -5.21
CA HIS A 25 -17.19 -12.17 -5.81
C HIS A 25 -16.29 -12.87 -4.77
N LEU A 26 -16.09 -12.26 -3.58
CA LEU A 26 -15.36 -12.91 -2.48
C LEU A 26 -16.02 -14.23 -2.06
N ASN A 27 -17.35 -14.24 -1.91
CA ASN A 27 -18.09 -15.45 -1.60
C ASN A 27 -17.94 -16.52 -2.69
N SER A 28 -17.97 -16.15 -3.97
CA SER A 28 -17.74 -17.09 -5.07
C SER A 28 -16.34 -17.73 -5.02
N VAL A 29 -15.30 -16.95 -4.62
CA VAL A 29 -13.96 -17.50 -4.36
C VAL A 29 -14.01 -18.50 -3.20
N LEU A 30 -14.69 -18.18 -2.11
CA LEU A 30 -14.82 -19.06 -0.94
C LEU A 30 -15.68 -20.30 -1.21
N ASP A 31 -16.61 -20.27 -2.17
CA ASP A 31 -17.39 -21.43 -2.61
C ASP A 31 -16.53 -22.52 -3.25
N THR A 32 -15.33 -22.18 -3.73
CA THR A 32 -14.34 -23.19 -4.20
C THR A 32 -13.74 -24.01 -3.06
N LYS A 33 -13.97 -23.62 -1.80
CA LYS A 33 -13.42 -24.23 -0.58
C LYS A 33 -11.90 -24.33 -0.61
N PRO A 34 -11.21 -23.17 -0.68
CA PRO A 34 -9.75 -23.16 -0.76
C PRO A 34 -9.12 -23.69 0.54
N ASP A 35 -8.02 -24.43 0.43
CA ASP A 35 -7.20 -24.86 1.57
C ASP A 35 -6.36 -23.70 2.14
N ILE A 36 -5.92 -22.79 1.28
CA ILE A 36 -5.13 -21.61 1.63
C ILE A 36 -5.71 -20.41 0.87
N THR A 37 -5.80 -19.25 1.54
CA THR A 37 -6.23 -18.00 0.90
C THR A 37 -5.09 -17.00 0.81
N MET A 38 -5.14 -16.16 -0.23
CA MET A 38 -4.29 -14.97 -0.40
C MET A 38 -5.21 -13.77 -0.37
N ASP A 39 -4.94 -12.81 0.50
CA ASP A 39 -5.80 -11.67 0.77
C ASP A 39 -5.04 -10.34 0.57
N ASP A 40 -5.78 -9.29 0.33
CA ASP A 40 -5.26 -7.94 0.15
C ASP A 40 -6.23 -6.95 0.84
N GLY A 41 -6.03 -6.74 2.13
CA GLY A 41 -6.89 -5.94 3.01
C GLY A 41 -7.66 -6.73 4.06
N ALA A 42 -7.44 -8.04 4.18
CA ALA A 42 -8.04 -8.95 5.15
C ALA A 42 -9.57 -9.11 5.05
N ASP A 43 -10.16 -8.96 3.85
CA ASP A 43 -11.60 -9.12 3.66
C ASP A 43 -12.01 -10.60 3.53
N LEU A 44 -11.23 -11.44 2.82
CA LEU A 44 -11.44 -12.90 2.80
C LEU A 44 -11.29 -13.51 4.20
N VAL A 45 -10.23 -13.12 4.93
CA VAL A 45 -10.02 -13.57 6.31
C VAL A 45 -11.17 -13.15 7.20
N THR A 46 -11.69 -11.93 7.04
CA THR A 46 -12.84 -11.46 7.81
C THR A 46 -14.08 -12.33 7.55
N LEU A 47 -14.37 -12.67 6.29
CA LEU A 47 -15.47 -13.59 5.95
C LEU A 47 -15.24 -14.98 6.54
N LEU A 48 -14.04 -15.55 6.46
CA LEU A 48 -13.69 -16.85 7.03
C LEU A 48 -13.82 -16.88 8.56
N LEU A 49 -13.69 -15.73 9.22
CA LEU A 49 -13.87 -15.62 10.69
C LEU A 49 -15.33 -15.33 11.10
N THR A 50 -16.19 -14.93 10.15
CA THR A 50 -17.58 -14.55 10.40
C THR A 50 -18.56 -15.43 9.61
N ASP A 51 -19.04 -14.97 8.48
CA ASP A 51 -20.15 -15.55 7.71
C ASP A 51 -19.80 -16.87 7.03
N ARG A 52 -18.51 -17.11 6.75
CA ARG A 52 -17.99 -18.32 6.11
C ARG A 52 -17.10 -19.15 7.05
N SER A 53 -17.46 -19.14 8.33
CA SER A 53 -16.69 -19.85 9.35
C SER A 53 -16.78 -21.38 9.29
N ASP A 54 -17.61 -21.89 8.39
CA ASP A 54 -17.77 -23.32 8.05
C ASP A 54 -16.65 -23.85 7.14
N ILE A 55 -15.88 -22.96 6.49
CA ILE A 55 -14.80 -23.37 5.59
C ILE A 55 -13.50 -23.53 6.41
N PRO A 56 -12.94 -24.74 6.47
CA PRO A 56 -11.65 -24.95 7.09
C PRO A 56 -10.54 -24.50 6.11
N VAL A 57 -9.61 -23.70 6.59
CA VAL A 57 -8.39 -23.31 5.87
C VAL A 57 -7.16 -23.67 6.68
N MET A 58 -6.07 -24.06 6.02
CA MET A 58 -4.75 -24.30 6.64
C MET A 58 -4.14 -22.99 7.10
N GLY A 59 -4.42 -21.89 6.39
CA GLY A 59 -3.92 -20.55 6.68
C GLY A 59 -4.22 -19.56 5.58
N SER A 60 -3.76 -18.32 5.79
CA SER A 60 -3.92 -17.24 4.82
C SER A 60 -2.61 -16.44 4.68
N MET A 61 -2.48 -15.68 3.60
CA MET A 61 -1.43 -14.70 3.41
C MET A 61 -2.03 -13.32 3.19
N GLU A 62 -1.31 -12.26 3.60
CA GLU A 62 -1.77 -10.88 3.47
C GLU A 62 -0.75 -10.03 2.75
N GLU A 63 -1.20 -9.38 1.68
CA GLU A 63 -0.37 -8.57 0.78
C GLU A 63 -0.11 -7.16 1.33
N THR A 64 -1.05 -6.57 2.11
CA THR A 64 -1.02 -5.13 2.35
C THR A 64 -0.92 -4.73 3.81
N THR A 65 -0.28 -3.58 4.07
CA THR A 65 -0.09 -3.03 5.42
C THR A 65 -1.40 -2.88 6.21
N THR A 66 -2.46 -2.40 5.58
CA THR A 66 -3.75 -2.20 6.26
C THR A 66 -4.41 -3.51 6.64
N GLY A 67 -4.29 -4.55 5.82
CA GLY A 67 -4.73 -5.90 6.15
C GLY A 67 -3.93 -6.48 7.32
N VAL A 68 -2.61 -6.34 7.31
CA VAL A 68 -1.75 -6.78 8.43
C VAL A 68 -2.14 -6.08 9.75
N ILE A 69 -2.48 -4.78 9.73
CA ILE A 69 -2.96 -4.05 10.91
C ILE A 69 -4.27 -4.67 11.44
N ARG A 70 -5.23 -4.98 10.54
CA ARG A 70 -6.49 -5.66 10.90
C ARG A 70 -6.22 -7.03 11.51
N LEU A 71 -5.36 -7.83 10.89
CA LEU A 71 -4.99 -9.17 11.35
C LEU A 71 -4.31 -9.16 12.72
N LYS A 72 -3.35 -8.25 12.95
CA LYS A 72 -2.72 -8.05 14.27
C LYS A 72 -3.75 -7.61 15.34
N SER A 73 -4.76 -6.82 14.94
CA SER A 73 -5.88 -6.50 15.84
C SER A 73 -6.75 -7.72 16.14
N MET A 74 -7.04 -8.56 15.13
CA MET A 74 -7.78 -9.82 15.31
C MET A 74 -7.01 -10.79 16.23
N GLU A 75 -5.69 -10.94 16.04
CA GLU A 75 -4.81 -11.74 16.90
C GLU A 75 -4.88 -11.25 18.35
N LYS A 76 -4.65 -9.95 18.60
CA LYS A 76 -4.71 -9.34 19.93
C LYS A 76 -6.04 -9.58 20.64
N ASN A 77 -7.14 -9.69 19.90
CA ASN A 77 -8.48 -9.94 20.40
C ASN A 77 -8.87 -11.44 20.38
N ASN A 78 -7.92 -12.35 20.14
CA ASN A 78 -8.14 -13.80 20.05
C ASN A 78 -9.26 -14.18 19.07
N LYS A 79 -9.30 -13.52 17.91
CA LYS A 79 -10.30 -13.78 16.85
C LYS A 79 -9.78 -14.67 15.73
N LEU A 80 -8.46 -14.74 15.55
CA LEU A 80 -7.87 -15.63 14.54
C LEU A 80 -8.16 -17.10 14.90
N ARG A 81 -8.38 -17.91 13.87
CA ARG A 81 -8.69 -19.35 13.98
C ARG A 81 -7.67 -20.22 13.24
N PHE A 82 -6.82 -19.60 12.45
CA PHE A 82 -5.78 -20.22 11.63
C PHE A 82 -4.57 -19.25 11.53
N PRO A 83 -3.37 -19.76 11.18
CA PRO A 83 -2.20 -18.93 11.00
C PRO A 83 -2.35 -18.01 9.76
N VAL A 84 -1.81 -16.81 9.85
CA VAL A 84 -1.75 -15.86 8.73
C VAL A 84 -0.32 -15.37 8.54
N VAL A 85 0.21 -15.41 7.32
CA VAL A 85 1.52 -14.88 6.98
C VAL A 85 1.38 -13.45 6.45
N ALA A 86 2.01 -12.51 7.16
CA ALA A 86 2.10 -11.12 6.73
C ALA A 86 3.21 -10.99 5.65
N VAL A 87 2.87 -11.29 4.40
CA VAL A 87 3.80 -11.15 3.26
C VAL A 87 4.25 -9.69 3.11
N ASN A 88 3.36 -8.73 3.41
CA ASN A 88 3.72 -7.31 3.41
C ASN A 88 4.93 -6.99 4.30
N ASP A 89 5.17 -7.75 5.37
CA ASP A 89 6.23 -7.48 6.34
C ASP A 89 7.59 -8.09 5.93
N SER A 90 7.68 -8.80 4.79
CA SER A 90 8.95 -9.24 4.19
C SER A 90 9.71 -8.05 3.58
N ASP A 91 11.04 -7.97 3.78
CA ASP A 91 11.87 -6.86 3.27
C ASP A 91 11.81 -6.77 1.73
N THR A 92 11.83 -7.91 1.02
CA THR A 92 11.71 -7.95 -0.43
C THR A 92 10.32 -7.56 -0.93
N LYS A 93 9.31 -7.45 -0.05
CA LYS A 93 8.00 -6.93 -0.38
C LYS A 93 7.94 -5.43 -0.11
N HIS A 94 7.97 -4.98 1.15
CA HIS A 94 7.62 -3.60 1.47
C HIS A 94 8.68 -2.57 1.05
N LEU A 95 9.97 -2.92 1.06
CA LEU A 95 11.02 -2.01 0.61
C LEU A 95 10.98 -1.77 -0.92
N PHE A 96 10.34 -2.64 -1.68
CA PHE A 96 10.29 -2.57 -3.14
C PHE A 96 8.91 -2.25 -3.67
N ASP A 97 7.92 -3.08 -3.39
CA ASP A 97 6.53 -2.90 -3.84
C ASP A 97 5.94 -1.61 -3.25
N ASN A 98 5.87 -1.49 -1.92
CA ASN A 98 5.26 -0.33 -1.28
C ASN A 98 6.03 0.96 -1.60
N ARG A 99 7.36 0.93 -1.67
CA ARG A 99 8.17 2.12 -1.95
C ARG A 99 8.25 2.45 -3.43
N PHE A 100 8.84 1.56 -4.23
CA PHE A 100 9.09 1.85 -5.65
C PHE A 100 7.84 1.64 -6.50
N GLY A 101 7.05 0.60 -6.21
CA GLY A 101 5.80 0.30 -6.90
C GLY A 101 4.76 1.41 -6.69
N THR A 102 4.41 1.70 -5.43
CA THR A 102 3.43 2.76 -5.09
C THR A 102 3.93 4.13 -5.51
N GLY A 103 5.22 4.45 -5.25
CA GLY A 103 5.78 5.76 -5.62
C GLY A 103 5.63 6.05 -7.10
N GLN A 104 5.96 5.08 -7.96
CA GLN A 104 5.83 5.25 -9.40
C GLN A 104 4.36 5.29 -9.85
N SER A 105 3.57 4.32 -9.43
CA SER A 105 2.21 4.14 -9.94
C SER A 105 1.25 5.22 -9.44
N ALA A 106 1.42 5.73 -8.20
CA ALA A 106 0.61 6.83 -7.69
C ALA A 106 0.86 8.12 -8.47
N MET A 107 2.12 8.47 -8.73
CA MET A 107 2.45 9.65 -9.54
C MET A 107 2.05 9.47 -11.00
N ASP A 108 2.13 8.25 -11.57
CA ASP A 108 1.58 7.93 -12.90
C ASP A 108 0.06 8.19 -12.95
N GLY A 109 -0.68 7.76 -11.91
CA GLY A 109 -2.12 8.00 -11.81
C GLY A 109 -2.45 9.49 -11.72
N VAL A 110 -1.71 10.26 -10.92
CA VAL A 110 -1.87 11.73 -10.85
C VAL A 110 -1.65 12.37 -12.22
N VAL A 111 -0.55 12.05 -12.89
CA VAL A 111 -0.22 12.64 -14.21
C VAL A 111 -1.25 12.23 -15.26
N ARG A 112 -1.63 10.97 -15.36
CA ARG A 112 -2.62 10.49 -16.34
C ARG A 112 -3.99 11.14 -16.15
N ALA A 113 -4.45 11.26 -14.90
CA ALA A 113 -5.76 11.84 -14.61
C ALA A 113 -5.79 13.35 -14.88
N THR A 114 -4.70 14.07 -14.66
CA THR A 114 -4.69 15.54 -14.65
C THR A 114 -3.94 16.19 -15.82
N ASP A 115 -2.95 15.50 -16.39
CA ASP A 115 -2.00 16.07 -17.36
C ASP A 115 -1.17 17.25 -16.81
N LEU A 116 -0.99 17.33 -15.48
CA LEU A 116 -0.24 18.39 -14.82
C LEU A 116 1.27 18.24 -15.06
N LEU A 117 1.94 19.36 -15.32
CA LEU A 117 3.39 19.45 -15.20
C LEU A 117 3.78 19.50 -13.72
N ILE A 118 4.32 18.42 -13.20
CA ILE A 118 4.67 18.29 -11.76
C ILE A 118 5.82 19.22 -11.35
N ALA A 119 6.73 19.53 -12.27
CA ALA A 119 7.87 20.38 -11.97
C ALA A 119 7.44 21.78 -11.48
N GLY A 120 7.95 22.16 -10.32
CA GLY A 120 7.68 23.45 -9.68
C GLY A 120 6.44 23.48 -8.80
N LEU A 121 5.56 22.46 -8.84
CA LEU A 121 4.38 22.37 -7.98
C LEU A 121 4.76 22.08 -6.51
N ASP A 122 3.94 22.56 -5.59
CA ASP A 122 3.96 22.19 -4.18
C ASP A 122 3.18 20.89 -3.99
N VAL A 123 3.90 19.76 -3.91
CA VAL A 123 3.32 18.43 -3.69
C VAL A 123 3.41 18.08 -2.21
N VAL A 124 2.27 17.85 -1.59
CA VAL A 124 2.17 17.41 -0.20
C VAL A 124 1.95 15.90 -0.15
N VAL A 125 2.76 15.20 0.62
CA VAL A 125 2.63 13.76 0.90
C VAL A 125 2.23 13.60 2.36
N ILE A 126 1.03 13.04 2.60
CA ILE A 126 0.53 12.79 3.96
C ILE A 126 0.79 11.32 4.31
N GLY A 127 1.72 11.10 5.24
CA GLY A 127 2.30 9.81 5.60
C GLY A 127 3.70 9.61 5.02
N PHE A 128 4.65 9.13 5.84
CA PHE A 128 6.03 8.89 5.43
C PHE A 128 6.50 7.48 5.80
N GLY A 129 5.60 6.49 5.63
CA GLY A 129 5.95 5.06 5.57
C GLY A 129 6.57 4.73 4.20
N ASP A 130 6.71 3.44 3.86
CA ASP A 130 7.36 3.04 2.61
C ASP A 130 6.66 3.61 1.37
N CYS A 131 5.34 3.55 1.31
CA CYS A 131 4.56 4.18 0.23
C CYS A 131 4.81 5.70 0.15
N GLY A 132 4.74 6.40 1.29
CA GLY A 132 4.94 7.84 1.36
C GLY A 132 6.35 8.26 0.96
N LYS A 133 7.38 7.51 1.37
CA LYS A 133 8.76 7.69 0.92
C LYS A 133 8.87 7.58 -0.60
N GLY A 134 8.27 6.54 -1.17
CA GLY A 134 8.26 6.33 -2.61
C GLY A 134 7.58 7.45 -3.38
N VAL A 135 6.41 7.90 -2.92
CA VAL A 135 5.68 9.03 -3.54
C VAL A 135 6.50 10.32 -3.46
N ALA A 136 7.07 10.63 -2.28
CA ALA A 136 7.89 11.82 -2.08
C ALA A 136 9.14 11.81 -2.98
N GLU A 137 9.86 10.70 -3.05
CA GLU A 137 11.02 10.52 -3.93
C GLU A 137 10.66 10.70 -5.40
N ARG A 138 9.54 10.15 -5.83
CA ARG A 138 9.10 10.24 -7.21
C ARG A 138 8.66 11.65 -7.57
N ALA A 139 7.85 12.31 -6.72
CA ALA A 139 7.44 13.68 -6.92
C ALA A 139 8.65 14.64 -6.96
N TYR A 140 9.60 14.48 -6.04
CA TYR A 140 10.85 15.24 -6.02
C TYR A 140 11.68 15.03 -7.28
N GLY A 141 11.82 13.78 -7.74
CA GLY A 141 12.50 13.42 -8.98
C GLY A 141 11.85 13.99 -10.25
N MET A 142 10.55 14.32 -10.18
CA MET A 142 9.83 15.02 -11.25
C MET A 142 9.93 16.56 -11.12
N GLY A 143 10.69 17.07 -10.16
CA GLY A 143 10.95 18.50 -9.96
C GLY A 143 9.94 19.23 -9.06
N ALA A 144 9.12 18.50 -8.30
CA ALA A 144 8.22 19.09 -7.31
C ALA A 144 8.98 19.66 -6.11
N LYS A 145 8.37 20.63 -5.44
CA LYS A 145 8.69 21.01 -4.05
C LYS A 145 7.87 20.11 -3.13
N VAL A 146 8.55 19.22 -2.41
CA VAL A 146 7.87 18.21 -1.59
C VAL A 146 7.76 18.67 -0.14
N THR A 147 6.54 18.63 0.40
CA THR A 147 6.24 18.78 1.82
C THR A 147 5.65 17.50 2.37
N VAL A 148 6.18 17.00 3.48
CA VAL A 148 5.72 15.79 4.15
C VAL A 148 4.91 16.15 5.40
N VAL A 149 3.86 15.39 5.64
CA VAL A 149 3.07 15.40 6.88
C VAL A 149 3.19 14.03 7.54
N GLU A 150 3.79 13.96 8.72
CA GLU A 150 4.05 12.69 9.42
C GLU A 150 3.98 12.89 10.94
N PRO A 151 3.15 12.13 11.67
CA PRO A 151 3.05 12.24 13.12
C PRO A 151 4.20 11.56 13.87
N ASN A 152 4.90 10.60 13.28
CA ASN A 152 6.05 9.95 13.89
C ASN A 152 7.29 10.85 13.76
N SER A 153 7.84 11.28 14.90
CA SER A 153 8.96 12.22 14.94
C SER A 153 10.23 11.71 14.27
N VAL A 154 10.50 10.42 14.30
CA VAL A 154 11.68 9.80 13.65
C VAL A 154 11.52 9.87 12.14
N ARG A 155 10.37 9.46 11.62
CA ARG A 155 10.07 9.53 10.17
C ARG A 155 10.00 10.97 9.67
N ALA A 156 9.44 11.88 10.47
CA ALA A 156 9.41 13.30 10.15
C ALA A 156 10.84 13.89 10.06
N LEU A 157 11.72 13.51 11.00
CA LEU A 157 13.13 13.90 10.95
C LEU A 157 13.86 13.29 9.75
N GLU A 158 13.57 12.03 9.42
CA GLU A 158 14.08 11.37 8.21
C GLU A 158 13.68 12.16 6.94
N ALA A 159 12.41 12.59 6.84
CA ALA A 159 11.96 13.41 5.72
C ALA A 159 12.74 14.73 5.59
N LEU A 160 13.02 15.41 6.71
CA LEU A 160 13.88 16.62 6.71
C LEU A 160 15.29 16.32 6.22
N MET A 161 15.88 15.19 6.61
CA MET A 161 17.23 14.78 6.16
C MET A 161 17.28 14.42 4.67
N HIS A 162 16.14 14.00 4.10
CA HIS A 162 15.98 13.85 2.65
C HIS A 162 15.81 15.18 1.91
N GLY A 163 15.76 16.30 2.61
CA GLY A 163 15.62 17.64 2.02
C GLY A 163 14.19 18.07 1.77
N TYR A 164 13.19 17.34 2.29
CA TYR A 164 11.79 17.72 2.18
C TYR A 164 11.41 18.71 3.30
N GLU A 165 10.43 19.55 3.05
CA GLU A 165 9.79 20.31 4.14
C GLU A 165 8.89 19.38 4.96
N VAL A 166 8.78 19.65 6.27
CA VAL A 166 7.83 18.97 7.16
C VAL A 166 6.92 19.99 7.81
N LYS A 167 5.62 19.82 7.67
CA LYS A 167 4.60 20.73 8.20
C LYS A 167 3.46 19.96 8.88
N SER A 168 2.68 20.64 9.70
CA SER A 168 1.38 20.13 10.13
C SER A 168 0.42 20.03 8.93
N SER A 169 -0.54 19.10 8.99
CA SER A 169 -1.46 18.84 7.88
C SER A 169 -2.19 20.07 7.38
N VAL A 170 -2.68 20.93 8.30
CA VAL A 170 -3.38 22.17 7.95
C VAL A 170 -2.43 23.18 7.28
N ASN A 171 -1.18 23.31 7.75
CA ASN A 171 -0.22 24.22 7.14
C ASN A 171 0.29 23.72 5.79
N ALA A 172 0.39 22.41 5.61
CA ALA A 172 0.71 21.81 4.33
C ALA A 172 -0.44 22.01 3.32
N ALA A 173 -1.70 21.80 3.74
CA ALA A 173 -2.88 22.00 2.89
C ALA A 173 -3.00 23.42 2.30
N LYS A 174 -2.53 24.46 3.04
CA LYS A 174 -2.56 25.86 2.56
C LYS A 174 -1.69 26.12 1.34
N ILE A 175 -0.61 25.37 1.18
CA ILE A 175 0.38 25.60 0.13
C ILE A 175 0.30 24.61 -1.02
N ALA A 176 -0.44 23.52 -0.85
CA ALA A 176 -0.48 22.41 -1.77
C ALA A 176 -1.11 22.78 -3.12
N ASP A 177 -0.50 22.34 -4.21
CA ASP A 177 -1.10 22.22 -5.53
C ASP A 177 -1.63 20.79 -5.76
N VAL A 178 -0.90 19.79 -5.21
CA VAL A 178 -1.30 18.38 -5.21
C VAL A 178 -1.09 17.80 -3.81
N ILE A 179 -2.05 17.06 -3.31
CA ILE A 179 -1.95 16.29 -2.06
C ILE A 179 -2.12 14.81 -2.37
N VAL A 180 -1.15 14.00 -1.96
CA VAL A 180 -1.23 12.54 -2.02
C VAL A 180 -1.28 11.99 -0.60
N SER A 181 -2.39 11.36 -0.22
CA SER A 181 -2.57 10.70 1.08
C SER A 181 -2.16 9.23 0.99
N VAL A 182 -1.32 8.77 1.93
CA VAL A 182 -0.77 7.41 2.00
C VAL A 182 -0.60 6.94 3.44
N THR A 183 -1.57 7.21 4.29
CA THR A 183 -1.47 6.98 5.74
C THR A 183 -1.99 5.62 6.19
N GLY A 184 -2.88 5.01 5.42
CA GLY A 184 -3.65 3.85 5.85
C GLY A 184 -4.64 4.18 7.00
N ASN A 185 -4.94 5.47 7.23
CA ASN A 185 -5.76 5.92 8.35
C ASN A 185 -7.00 6.69 7.84
N MET A 186 -8.03 6.72 8.69
CA MET A 186 -9.28 7.42 8.38
C MET A 186 -9.11 8.94 8.46
N HIS A 187 -9.74 9.67 7.50
CA HIS A 187 -9.91 11.11 7.50
C HIS A 187 -8.59 11.89 7.69
N ALA A 188 -7.52 11.44 7.04
CA ALA A 188 -6.26 12.18 6.97
C ALA A 188 -6.48 13.58 6.37
N LEU A 189 -7.43 13.70 5.44
CA LEU A 189 -7.98 14.96 4.94
C LEU A 189 -9.46 15.08 5.34
N ASP A 190 -9.80 16.21 5.97
CA ASP A 190 -11.13 16.51 6.50
C ASP A 190 -11.41 18.03 6.38
N LYS A 191 -12.60 18.49 6.78
CA LYS A 191 -13.10 19.86 6.70
C LYS A 191 -12.04 20.94 7.01
N LYS A 192 -11.31 20.82 8.14
CA LYS A 192 -10.27 21.77 8.54
C LYS A 192 -9.16 21.97 7.50
N HIS A 193 -8.98 20.98 6.59
CA HIS A 193 -8.03 21.04 5.50
C HIS A 193 -8.66 21.69 4.27
N PHE A 194 -9.90 21.30 3.93
CA PHE A 194 -10.66 21.87 2.81
C PHE A 194 -10.85 23.38 2.95
N ASP A 195 -11.13 23.86 4.17
CA ASP A 195 -11.31 25.29 4.47
C ASP A 195 -10.11 26.15 4.06
N VAL A 196 -8.91 25.61 4.09
CA VAL A 196 -7.66 26.35 3.86
C VAL A 196 -6.94 26.04 2.56
N MET A 197 -7.42 25.09 1.78
CA MET A 197 -6.84 24.70 0.50
C MET A 197 -6.94 25.81 -0.54
N LYS A 198 -6.03 25.76 -1.52
CA LYS A 198 -6.05 26.62 -2.69
C LYS A 198 -7.22 26.23 -3.61
N ASP A 199 -7.65 27.17 -4.43
CA ASP A 199 -8.48 26.90 -5.60
C ASP A 199 -7.72 26.06 -6.60
N GLY A 200 -8.37 25.02 -7.15
CA GLY A 200 -7.77 24.08 -8.11
C GLY A 200 -6.83 23.02 -7.51
N VAL A 201 -6.78 22.87 -6.16
CA VAL A 201 -5.97 21.82 -5.54
C VAL A 201 -6.42 20.42 -5.98
N VAL A 202 -5.46 19.53 -6.20
CA VAL A 202 -5.71 18.14 -6.59
C VAL A 202 -5.49 17.21 -5.40
N LEU A 203 -6.48 16.39 -5.06
CA LEU A 203 -6.42 15.38 -4.01
C LEU A 203 -6.35 13.99 -4.62
N ALA A 204 -5.36 13.21 -4.22
CA ALA A 204 -5.19 11.81 -4.58
C ALA A 204 -5.07 10.94 -3.33
N ASN A 205 -5.70 9.79 -3.34
CA ASN A 205 -5.48 8.74 -2.34
C ASN A 205 -4.60 7.63 -2.93
N ALA A 206 -3.53 7.29 -2.25
CA ALA A 206 -2.71 6.12 -2.55
C ALA A 206 -2.61 5.17 -1.33
N GLY A 207 -3.46 5.38 -0.31
CA GLY A 207 -3.74 4.41 0.75
C GLY A 207 -4.76 3.37 0.31
N HIS A 208 -4.75 2.21 0.93
CA HIS A 208 -5.52 1.04 0.48
C HIS A 208 -7.04 1.27 0.40
N PHE A 209 -7.62 1.91 1.42
CA PHE A 209 -9.06 2.18 1.49
C PHE A 209 -9.38 3.63 1.11
N ASP A 210 -10.58 3.85 0.60
CA ASP A 210 -11.12 5.16 0.18
C ASP A 210 -11.61 6.03 1.35
N VAL A 211 -11.07 5.81 2.54
CA VAL A 211 -11.46 6.51 3.79
C VAL A 211 -10.49 7.64 4.20
N GLU A 212 -9.35 7.79 3.52
CA GLU A 212 -8.36 8.80 3.89
C GLU A 212 -8.82 10.23 3.63
N ILE A 213 -9.61 10.42 2.57
CA ILE A 213 -10.26 11.70 2.24
C ILE A 213 -11.71 11.62 2.72
N ASN A 214 -12.13 12.51 3.63
CA ASN A 214 -13.52 12.59 4.08
C ASN A 214 -14.42 13.17 3.00
N LEU A 215 -14.74 12.34 1.99
CA LEU A 215 -15.59 12.77 0.86
C LEU A 215 -17.01 13.10 1.27
N GLU A 216 -17.54 12.49 2.32
CA GLU A 216 -18.88 12.84 2.84
C GLU A 216 -18.89 14.29 3.31
N ALA A 217 -17.93 14.70 4.14
CA ALA A 217 -17.82 16.07 4.61
C ALA A 217 -17.55 17.04 3.46
N LEU A 218 -16.70 16.68 2.50
CA LEU A 218 -16.42 17.50 1.32
C LEU A 218 -17.68 17.70 0.49
N LYS A 219 -18.43 16.64 0.19
CA LYS A 219 -19.65 16.66 -0.60
C LYS A 219 -20.78 17.43 0.10
N GLN A 220 -20.92 17.25 1.42
CA GLN A 220 -21.98 17.90 2.20
C GLN A 220 -21.88 19.42 2.15
N ASP A 221 -20.66 19.96 2.20
CA ASP A 221 -20.38 21.40 2.26
C ASP A 221 -20.08 22.00 0.85
N SER A 222 -20.10 21.20 -0.21
CA SER A 222 -19.90 21.65 -1.58
C SER A 222 -21.22 22.10 -2.21
N ALA A 223 -21.19 23.25 -2.90
CA ALA A 223 -22.35 23.78 -3.61
C ALA A 223 -22.69 22.96 -4.87
N GLU A 224 -21.68 22.38 -5.51
CA GLU A 224 -21.80 21.57 -6.71
C GLU A 224 -20.71 20.49 -6.70
N VAL A 225 -21.04 19.30 -7.25
CA VAL A 225 -20.08 18.24 -7.54
C VAL A 225 -20.30 17.76 -8.95
N HIS A 226 -19.28 17.80 -9.79
CA HIS A 226 -19.39 17.34 -11.17
C HIS A 226 -18.11 16.67 -11.66
N ARG A 227 -18.27 15.77 -12.62
CA ARG A 227 -17.14 15.10 -13.28
C ARG A 227 -16.53 16.02 -14.33
N VAL A 228 -15.24 16.33 -14.18
CA VAL A 228 -14.49 17.17 -15.12
C VAL A 228 -13.98 16.35 -16.30
N ARG A 229 -13.41 15.18 -16.01
CA ARG A 229 -12.88 14.23 -16.97
C ARG A 229 -12.81 12.84 -16.34
N ASP A 230 -12.35 11.85 -17.05
CA ASP A 230 -12.18 10.51 -16.49
C ASP A 230 -11.29 10.56 -15.27
N HIS A 231 -11.75 9.93 -14.19
CA HIS A 231 -11.07 9.87 -12.88
C HIS A 231 -10.85 11.22 -12.19
N VAL A 232 -11.56 12.30 -12.56
CA VAL A 232 -11.46 13.61 -11.92
C VAL A 232 -12.84 14.17 -11.66
N GLU A 233 -13.17 14.37 -10.39
CA GLU A 233 -14.37 15.09 -9.93
C GLU A 233 -13.97 16.44 -9.33
N SER A 234 -14.73 17.49 -9.65
CA SER A 234 -14.63 18.81 -9.04
C SER A 234 -15.70 18.99 -7.99
N TYR A 235 -15.29 19.49 -6.84
CA TYR A 235 -16.13 19.86 -5.71
C TYR A 235 -16.03 21.36 -5.52
N LEU A 236 -17.11 22.11 -5.77
CA LEU A 236 -17.19 23.56 -5.55
C LEU A 236 -17.41 23.82 -4.05
N TYR A 237 -16.32 23.95 -3.30
CA TYR A 237 -16.29 24.10 -1.86
C TYR A 237 -15.90 25.54 -1.47
N ASP A 238 -16.82 26.29 -0.82
CA ASP A 238 -16.60 27.69 -0.40
C ASP A 238 -16.03 28.59 -1.52
N GLY A 239 -16.58 28.44 -2.73
CA GLY A 239 -16.17 29.21 -3.92
C GLY A 239 -14.84 28.80 -4.55
N LYS A 240 -14.23 27.71 -4.12
CA LYS A 240 -13.00 27.09 -4.65
C LYS A 240 -13.32 25.75 -5.28
N GLU A 241 -12.61 25.38 -6.34
CA GLU A 241 -12.64 24.02 -6.88
C GLU A 241 -11.61 23.15 -6.16
N ILE A 242 -12.06 22.03 -5.58
CA ILE A 242 -11.23 20.97 -5.06
C ILE A 242 -11.39 19.78 -5.99
N LEU A 243 -10.30 19.35 -6.62
CA LEU A 243 -10.31 18.23 -7.57
C LEU A 243 -9.95 16.93 -6.83
N VAL A 244 -10.81 15.92 -6.91
CA VAL A 244 -10.59 14.61 -6.31
C VAL A 244 -10.34 13.59 -7.41
N LEU A 245 -9.23 12.85 -7.31
CA LEU A 245 -8.89 11.81 -8.25
C LEU A 245 -9.51 10.47 -7.85
N ALA A 246 -9.97 9.74 -8.86
CA ALA A 246 -10.47 8.35 -8.74
C ALA A 246 -11.55 8.18 -7.65
N GLU A 247 -12.38 9.21 -7.42
CA GLU A 247 -13.43 9.20 -6.39
C GLU A 247 -12.87 8.85 -4.98
N GLY A 248 -11.62 9.26 -4.68
CA GLY A 248 -10.95 8.96 -3.43
C GLY A 248 -10.40 7.54 -3.30
N ARG A 249 -10.60 6.67 -4.30
CA ARG A 249 -10.02 5.31 -4.34
C ARG A 249 -8.53 5.36 -4.66
N LEU A 250 -7.85 4.22 -4.54
CA LEU A 250 -6.44 4.05 -4.92
C LEU A 250 -6.15 4.59 -6.32
N VAL A 251 -5.48 5.74 -6.40
CA VAL A 251 -5.21 6.44 -7.67
C VAL A 251 -4.35 5.61 -8.63
N ASN A 252 -3.43 4.83 -8.11
CA ASN A 252 -2.54 3.98 -8.89
C ASN A 252 -3.24 2.78 -9.57
N LEU A 253 -4.36 2.33 -9.02
CA LEU A 253 -5.16 1.23 -9.60
C LEU A 253 -6.33 1.75 -10.43
N ALA A 254 -6.96 2.85 -10.00
CA ALA A 254 -8.14 3.39 -10.68
C ALA A 254 -7.76 4.26 -11.89
N ALA A 255 -6.73 5.10 -11.78
CA ALA A 255 -6.33 6.05 -12.82
C ALA A 255 -5.03 5.66 -13.54
N ALA A 256 -4.35 4.58 -13.12
CA ALA A 256 -3.15 4.06 -13.76
C ALA A 256 -3.24 2.54 -13.94
N THR A 257 -2.11 1.88 -14.19
CA THR A 257 -2.04 0.44 -14.47
C THR A 257 -1.53 -0.38 -13.28
N GLY A 258 -1.41 0.22 -12.10
CA GLY A 258 -0.87 -0.40 -10.91
C GLY A 258 0.66 -0.52 -10.93
N HIS A 259 1.19 -1.39 -10.09
CA HIS A 259 2.63 -1.56 -9.95
C HIS A 259 3.25 -2.30 -11.13
N PRO A 260 4.50 -1.96 -11.52
CA PRO A 260 5.21 -2.66 -12.59
C PRO A 260 5.44 -4.14 -12.25
N ALA A 261 5.33 -5.01 -13.27
CA ALA A 261 5.58 -6.45 -13.09
C ALA A 261 6.96 -6.76 -12.51
N SER A 262 7.96 -5.93 -12.81
CA SER A 262 9.34 -6.09 -12.31
C SER A 262 9.51 -5.87 -10.81
N VAL A 263 8.53 -5.27 -10.13
CA VAL A 263 8.52 -5.15 -8.67
C VAL A 263 7.55 -6.16 -8.06
N MET A 264 6.43 -6.43 -8.73
CA MET A 264 5.43 -7.39 -8.27
C MET A 264 5.91 -8.84 -8.28
N ASP A 265 6.93 -9.18 -9.07
CA ASP A 265 7.49 -10.53 -9.10
C ASP A 265 8.07 -10.97 -7.75
N MET A 266 8.64 -10.04 -6.96
CA MET A 266 9.11 -10.32 -5.60
C MET A 266 7.94 -10.51 -4.62
N SER A 267 6.90 -9.66 -4.69
CA SER A 267 5.68 -9.83 -3.88
C SER A 267 5.03 -11.19 -4.14
N PHE A 268 4.89 -11.57 -5.41
CA PHE A 268 4.30 -12.86 -5.77
C PHE A 268 5.20 -14.06 -5.46
N ALA A 269 6.53 -13.90 -5.49
CA ALA A 269 7.45 -14.92 -5.01
C ALA A 269 7.27 -15.15 -3.50
N ASN A 270 7.15 -14.06 -2.71
CA ASN A 270 6.81 -14.16 -1.28
C ASN A 270 5.48 -14.88 -1.06
N GLN A 271 4.43 -14.53 -1.82
CA GLN A 271 3.12 -15.18 -1.72
C GLN A 271 3.20 -16.69 -2.03
N ALA A 272 3.88 -17.06 -3.10
CA ALA A 272 4.04 -18.47 -3.49
C ALA A 272 4.78 -19.29 -2.43
N LEU A 273 5.89 -18.74 -1.90
CA LEU A 273 6.68 -19.40 -0.86
C LEU A 273 5.98 -19.39 0.50
N ALA A 274 5.15 -18.38 0.78
CA ALA A 274 4.29 -18.36 1.97
C ALA A 274 3.22 -19.46 1.91
N ALA A 275 2.63 -19.70 0.74
CA ALA A 275 1.68 -20.80 0.55
C ALA A 275 2.34 -22.17 0.80
N GLU A 276 3.56 -22.40 0.25
CA GLU A 276 4.35 -23.60 0.50
C GLU A 276 4.66 -23.74 2.00
N TRP A 277 5.11 -22.67 2.65
CA TRP A 277 5.45 -22.66 4.06
C TRP A 277 4.23 -22.96 4.95
N ILE A 278 3.06 -22.38 4.68
CA ILE A 278 1.81 -22.69 5.40
C ILE A 278 1.45 -24.16 5.22
N LYS A 279 1.45 -24.67 3.98
CA LYS A 279 1.15 -26.06 3.68
C LYS A 279 2.01 -27.03 4.49
N ASP A 280 3.32 -26.74 4.61
CA ASP A 280 4.27 -27.62 5.25
C ASP A 280 4.30 -27.53 6.79
N ASN A 281 3.78 -26.41 7.36
CA ASN A 281 3.91 -26.13 8.80
C ASN A 281 2.58 -25.90 9.53
N HIS A 282 1.43 -25.83 8.85
CA HIS A 282 0.17 -25.37 9.45
C HIS A 282 -0.29 -26.20 10.68
N GLU A 283 0.06 -27.48 10.76
CA GLU A 283 -0.30 -28.35 11.89
C GLU A 283 0.41 -27.93 13.20
N ASP A 284 1.60 -27.32 13.10
CA ASP A 284 2.41 -26.87 14.22
C ASP A 284 2.22 -25.37 14.54
N LEU A 285 1.51 -24.63 13.69
CA LEU A 285 1.31 -23.19 13.82
C LEU A 285 0.07 -22.86 14.66
N GLU A 286 0.22 -21.94 15.59
CA GLU A 286 -0.90 -21.35 16.32
C GLU A 286 -1.65 -20.32 15.45
N PRO A 287 -2.92 -19.98 15.76
CA PRO A 287 -3.67 -18.92 15.10
C PRO A 287 -3.09 -17.53 15.41
N LYS A 288 -2.02 -17.16 14.74
CA LYS A 288 -1.26 -15.91 14.91
C LYS A 288 -0.86 -15.32 13.56
N VAL A 289 -0.38 -14.08 13.59
CA VAL A 289 0.25 -13.43 12.45
C VAL A 289 1.75 -13.74 12.47
N TYR A 290 2.24 -14.34 11.39
CA TYR A 290 3.64 -14.71 11.18
C TYR A 290 4.27 -13.85 10.08
N THR A 291 5.57 -13.73 10.11
CA THR A 291 6.39 -13.30 8.96
C THR A 291 7.07 -14.52 8.35
N LEU A 292 7.38 -14.46 7.06
CA LEU A 292 8.20 -15.52 6.45
C LEU A 292 9.56 -15.63 7.13
N PRO A 293 10.14 -16.84 7.20
CA PRO A 293 11.52 -17.00 7.65
C PRO A 293 12.48 -16.11 6.83
N ASN A 294 13.44 -15.49 7.51
CA ASN A 294 14.38 -14.56 6.88
C ASN A 294 15.17 -15.20 5.72
N GLU A 295 15.43 -16.50 5.80
CA GLU A 295 16.13 -17.25 4.74
C GLU A 295 15.35 -17.27 3.43
N VAL A 296 14.02 -17.27 3.50
CA VAL A 296 13.14 -17.23 2.32
C VAL A 296 13.25 -15.85 1.67
N ASP A 297 13.16 -14.80 2.45
CA ASP A 297 13.26 -13.41 1.98
C ASP A 297 14.65 -13.14 1.35
N LEU A 298 15.74 -13.55 2.01
CA LEU A 298 17.11 -13.46 1.48
C LEU A 298 17.28 -14.24 0.17
N LYS A 299 16.64 -15.40 0.03
CA LYS A 299 16.67 -16.19 -1.22
C LYS A 299 16.01 -15.47 -2.37
N ILE A 300 14.86 -14.83 -2.11
CA ILE A 300 14.15 -14.00 -3.09
C ILE A 300 15.05 -12.84 -3.52
N ALA A 301 15.62 -12.12 -2.54
CA ALA A 301 16.52 -10.99 -2.78
C ALA A 301 17.73 -11.38 -3.64
N ALA A 302 18.43 -12.45 -3.27
CA ALA A 302 19.60 -12.93 -4.00
C ALA A 302 19.25 -13.36 -5.43
N THR A 303 18.12 -14.06 -5.60
CA THR A 303 17.64 -14.46 -6.93
C THR A 303 17.34 -13.25 -7.80
N LYS A 304 16.60 -12.27 -7.27
CA LYS A 304 16.26 -11.03 -7.97
C LYS A 304 17.50 -10.22 -8.33
N LEU A 305 18.44 -10.07 -7.39
CA LEU A 305 19.69 -9.35 -7.60
C LEU A 305 20.48 -9.97 -8.75
N GLY A 306 20.64 -11.30 -8.78
CA GLY A 306 21.33 -12.02 -9.85
C GLY A 306 20.66 -11.85 -11.21
N LEU A 307 19.30 -11.91 -11.27
CA LEU A 307 18.53 -11.67 -12.50
C LEU A 307 18.70 -10.23 -13.04
N MET A 308 18.96 -9.26 -12.15
CA MET A 308 19.24 -7.88 -12.52
C MET A 308 20.73 -7.62 -12.84
N GLY A 309 21.57 -8.64 -12.79
CA GLY A 309 23.01 -8.52 -13.07
C GLY A 309 23.84 -7.97 -11.91
N GLY A 310 23.27 -7.95 -10.70
CA GLY A 310 24.00 -7.60 -9.47
C GLY A 310 24.81 -8.76 -8.95
N GLU A 311 25.90 -8.46 -8.24
CA GLU A 311 26.80 -9.43 -7.61
C GLU A 311 26.80 -9.21 -6.09
N LEU A 312 26.70 -10.30 -5.32
CA LEU A 312 26.84 -10.26 -3.88
C LEU A 312 28.30 -10.39 -3.49
N GLU A 313 28.74 -9.55 -2.57
CA GLU A 313 30.03 -9.75 -1.90
C GLU A 313 29.97 -10.98 -0.99
N ILE A 314 31.00 -11.80 -1.06
CA ILE A 314 31.12 -13.01 -0.24
C ILE A 314 32.15 -12.74 0.85
N LEU A 315 31.71 -12.76 2.11
CA LEU A 315 32.59 -12.56 3.25
C LEU A 315 33.59 -13.70 3.35
N THR A 316 34.85 -13.36 3.66
CA THR A 316 35.90 -14.38 4.00
C THR A 316 35.57 -15.07 5.31
N LYS A 317 36.16 -16.22 5.51
CA LYS A 317 35.99 -16.96 6.77
C LYS A 317 36.41 -16.13 8.00
N GLU A 318 37.51 -15.37 7.89
CA GLU A 318 37.96 -14.45 8.93
C GLU A 318 36.95 -13.36 9.24
N GLN A 319 36.30 -12.78 8.19
CA GLN A 319 35.29 -11.76 8.37
C GLN A 319 34.03 -12.31 9.08
N ILE A 320 33.63 -13.54 8.73
CA ILE A 320 32.49 -14.21 9.40
C ILE A 320 32.85 -14.48 10.88
N GLU A 321 34.04 -15.06 11.16
CA GLU A 321 34.50 -15.31 12.50
C GLU A 321 34.60 -14.03 13.34
N TYR A 322 35.07 -12.94 12.75
CA TYR A 322 35.12 -11.63 13.42
C TYR A 322 33.71 -11.09 13.79
N LEU A 323 32.74 -11.20 12.90
CA LEU A 323 31.36 -10.74 13.15
C LEU A 323 30.64 -11.57 14.21
N ASP A 324 30.95 -12.85 14.32
CA ASP A 324 30.38 -13.75 15.32
C ASP A 324 31.13 -13.72 16.68
N SER A 325 32.26 -13.01 16.76
CA SER A 325 33.10 -12.94 17.97
C SER A 325 32.88 -11.66 18.75
N TRP A 326 32.74 -11.78 20.06
CA TRP A 326 32.75 -10.64 20.99
C TRP A 326 34.15 -10.27 21.49
N GLU A 327 35.18 -11.12 21.18
CA GLU A 327 36.54 -10.98 21.72
C GLU A 327 37.37 -9.94 20.96
N HIS A 328 36.97 -9.59 19.76
CA HIS A 328 37.67 -8.62 18.91
C HIS A 328 37.13 -7.20 19.16
N GLY A 329 37.92 -6.39 19.82
CA GLY A 329 37.69 -4.97 20.08
C GLY A 329 38.92 -4.13 19.82
N THR A 330 38.87 -2.85 20.18
CA THR A 330 40.04 -1.95 20.15
C THR A 330 41.08 -2.47 21.16
N SER A 331 42.19 -2.95 20.67
CA SER A 331 43.36 -3.33 21.50
C SER A 331 44.22 -2.12 21.81
#